data_ff45114c7c85efa0942d1294e6b85675
#
_entry.id   ff45114c7c85efa0942d1294e6b85675
#
_cell.length_a   1.000
_cell.length_b   1.000
_cell.length_c   1.000
_cell.angle_alpha   90.00
_cell.angle_beta   90.00
_cell.angle_gamma   90.00
#
_symmetry.space_group_name_H-M   'P 1'
#
loop_
_entity.id
_entity.type
_entity.pdbx_description
1 polymer ?
#
loop_
_entity_poly.entity_id
_entity_poly.type
_entity_poly.pdbx_seq_one_letter_code
_entity_poly.pdbx_strand_id
1 'polypeptide(L)' 'MYEELDCFERALQHFGTRVEIVTAMEMANKITTEDAYQMIKDELKELKKCRKEFKKDA' A
#
# COMPACT_ATOMS: atom_id res chain seq x y z
N MET A 1 14.42 5.26 -19.21
CA MET A 1 13.53 4.45 -19.82
C MET A 1 12.33 4.10 -18.95
N TYR A 2 11.24 4.05 -19.56
CA TYR A 2 10.05 3.91 -18.84
C TYR A 2 9.39 2.60 -19.20
N GLU A 3 8.96 1.92 -18.21
CA GLU A 3 8.37 0.66 -18.46
C GLU A 3 7.05 0.56 -17.83
N GLU A 4 6.23 -0.22 -18.41
CA GLU A 4 4.93 -0.46 -17.89
C GLU A 4 5.04 -1.31 -16.66
N LEU A 5 4.43 -0.87 -15.59
CA LEU A 5 4.45 -1.64 -14.35
C LEU A 5 3.40 -2.72 -14.40
N ASP A 6 3.70 -3.89 -13.85
CA ASP A 6 2.68 -4.92 -13.76
C ASP A 6 1.76 -4.61 -12.57
N CYS A 7 0.79 -5.47 -12.37
CA CYS A 7 -0.22 -5.26 -11.35
C CYS A 7 0.38 -5.14 -9.95
N PHE A 8 1.29 -6.00 -9.63
CA PHE A 8 1.90 -5.99 -8.31
C PHE A 8 2.76 -4.75 -8.10
N GLU A 9 3.50 -4.37 -9.12
CA GLU A 9 4.37 -3.20 -9.01
C GLU A 9 3.56 -1.93 -8.83
N ARG A 10 2.43 -1.82 -9.50
CA ARG A 10 1.55 -0.70 -9.31
C ARG A 10 0.97 -0.67 -7.92
N ALA A 11 0.57 -1.83 -7.43
CA ALA A 11 0.02 -1.93 -6.09
C ALA A 11 1.08 -1.58 -5.06
N LEU A 12 2.30 -1.99 -5.30
CA LEU A 12 3.40 -1.69 -4.40
C LEU A 12 3.69 -0.21 -4.36
N GLN A 13 3.67 0.43 -5.52
CA GLN A 13 3.89 1.85 -5.61
C GLN A 13 2.79 2.62 -4.89
N HIS A 14 1.56 2.17 -5.08
CA HIS A 14 0.42 2.78 -4.42
C HIS A 14 0.52 2.57 -2.90
N PHE A 15 0.95 1.40 -2.48
CA PHE A 15 1.12 1.11 -1.08
C PHE A 15 2.13 2.07 -0.45
N GLY A 16 3.25 2.29 -1.12
CA GLY A 16 4.25 3.22 -0.62
C GLY A 16 3.72 4.63 -0.46
N THR A 17 2.96 5.08 -1.44
CA THR A 17 2.36 6.40 -1.40
C THR A 17 1.39 6.52 -0.24
N ARG A 18 0.55 5.51 -0.05
CA ARG A 18 -0.42 5.53 1.05
C ARG A 18 0.27 5.50 2.41
N VAL A 19 1.32 4.72 2.53
CA VAL A 19 2.06 4.65 3.79
C VAL A 19 2.64 6.02 4.12
N GLU A 20 3.15 6.69 3.10
CA GLU A 20 3.72 8.02 3.27
C GLU A 20 2.67 9.00 3.78
N ILE A 21 1.50 8.95 3.18
CA ILE A 21 0.41 9.83 3.58
C ILE A 21 -0.05 9.53 5.01
N VAL A 22 -0.21 8.24 5.33
CA VAL A 22 -0.64 7.84 6.66
C VAL A 22 0.39 8.28 7.69
N THR A 23 1.66 8.10 7.36
CA THR A 23 2.73 8.51 8.27
C THR A 23 2.66 9.99 8.57
N ALA A 24 2.47 10.79 7.52
CA ALA A 24 2.39 12.24 7.69
C ALA A 24 1.21 12.64 8.57
N MET A 25 0.08 11.99 8.37
CA MET A 25 -1.10 12.31 9.16
C MET A 25 -0.93 11.93 10.63
N GLU A 26 -0.31 10.78 10.86
CA GLU A 26 -0.11 10.34 12.23
C GLU A 26 0.87 11.28 12.94
N MET A 27 1.96 11.64 12.27
CA MET A 27 2.94 12.53 12.86
C MET A 27 2.39 13.93 13.09
N ALA A 28 1.41 14.32 12.30
CA ALA A 28 0.76 15.61 12.47
C ALA A 28 -0.40 15.53 13.46
N ASN A 29 -0.58 14.38 14.10
CA ASN A 29 -1.64 14.15 15.08
C ASN A 29 -3.03 14.31 14.51
N LYS A 30 -3.18 14.00 13.26
CA LYS A 30 -4.51 14.03 12.65
C LYS A 30 -5.24 12.72 12.77
N ILE A 31 -4.50 11.66 13.00
CA ILE A 31 -5.08 10.35 13.27
C ILE A 31 -4.26 9.72 14.39
N THR A 32 -4.84 8.73 15.05
CA THR A 32 -4.15 8.07 16.14
C THR A 32 -3.20 7.00 15.59
N THR A 33 -2.34 6.51 16.47
CA THR A 33 -1.43 5.44 16.10
C THR A 33 -2.21 4.20 15.67
N GLU A 34 -3.31 3.93 16.36
CA GLU A 34 -4.15 2.78 16.03
C GLU A 34 -4.80 2.94 14.66
N ASP A 35 -5.25 4.15 14.37
CA ASP A 35 -5.83 4.43 13.06
C ASP A 35 -4.80 4.24 11.96
N ALA A 36 -3.60 4.74 12.19
CA ALA A 36 -2.54 4.62 11.21
C ALA A 36 -2.22 3.16 10.95
N TYR A 37 -2.12 2.40 12.02
CA TYR A 37 -1.81 0.98 11.90
C TYR A 37 -2.88 0.25 11.10
N GLN A 38 -4.14 0.55 11.41
CA GLN A 38 -5.24 -0.10 10.72
C GLN A 38 -5.26 0.25 9.23
N MET A 39 -5.00 1.51 8.92
CA MET A 39 -4.98 1.95 7.53
C MET A 39 -3.89 1.24 6.74
N ILE A 40 -2.74 1.06 7.36
CA ILE A 40 -1.64 0.36 6.69
C ILE A 40 -1.96 -1.11 6.53
N LYS A 41 -2.59 -1.70 7.52
CA LYS A 41 -3.02 -3.09 7.41
C LYS A 41 -3.98 -3.29 6.24
N ASP A 42 -4.90 -2.35 6.09
CA ASP A 42 -5.87 -2.45 5.01
C ASP A 42 -5.19 -2.34 3.65
N GLU A 43 -4.21 -1.46 3.55
CA GLU A 43 -3.47 -1.32 2.31
C GLU A 43 -2.66 -2.58 2.01
N LEU A 44 -2.13 -3.19 3.05
CA LEU A 44 -1.37 -4.41 2.87
C LEU A 44 -2.25 -5.54 2.38
N LYS A 45 -3.50 -5.56 2.80
CA LYS A 45 -4.45 -6.56 2.33
C LYS A 45 -4.64 -6.46 0.83
N GLU A 46 -4.74 -5.23 0.33
CA GLU A 46 -4.89 -5.02 -1.09
C GLU A 46 -3.66 -5.48 -1.84
N LEU A 47 -2.52 -5.20 -1.29
CA LEU A 47 -1.27 -5.61 -1.90
C LEU A 47 -1.17 -7.13 -1.97
N LYS A 48 -1.55 -7.79 -0.89
CA LYS A 48 -1.52 -9.24 -0.83
C LYS A 48 -2.45 -9.86 -1.86
N LYS A 49 -3.59 -9.25 -2.02
CA LYS A 49 -4.57 -9.72 -2.97
C LYS A 49 -4.02 -9.67 -4.38
N CYS A 50 -3.41 -8.57 -4.73
CA CYS A 50 -2.83 -8.42 -6.05
C CYS A 50 -1.69 -9.41 -6.27
N ARG A 51 -0.87 -9.61 -5.26
CA ARG A 51 0.21 -10.56 -5.34
C ARG A 51 -0.29 -11.97 -5.57
N LYS A 52 -1.37 -12.30 -4.91
CA LYS A 52 -1.95 -13.61 -5.04
C LYS A 52 -2.46 -13.88 -6.45
N GLU A 53 -3.13 -12.89 -7.01
CA GLU A 53 -3.64 -13.01 -8.35
C GLU A 53 -2.53 -13.12 -9.37
N PHE A 54 -1.50 -12.32 -9.17
CA PHE A 54 -0.37 -12.33 -10.07
C PHE A 54 0.34 -13.68 -10.03
N LYS A 55 0.51 -14.19 -8.83
CA LYS A 55 1.19 -15.45 -8.64
C LYS A 55 0.48 -16.61 -9.30
N LYS A 56 -0.81 -16.51 -9.37
CA LYS A 56 -1.60 -17.55 -9.96
C LYS A 56 -1.26 -17.80 -11.41
N ASP A 57 -0.79 -16.77 -12.06
CA ASP A 57 -0.48 -16.84 -13.46
C ASP A 57 0.92 -17.38 -13.75
N ALA A 58 1.71 -17.50 -12.76
CA ALA A 58 3.10 -17.87 -12.95
C ALA A 58 3.31 -19.35 -13.25
#